data_7cdef63b81c6b3da382438b87450ff80
#
_entry.id   7cdef63b81c6b3da382438b87450ff80
#
_cell.length_a   1.000
_cell.length_b   1.000
_cell.length_c   1.000
_cell.angle_alpha   90.00
_cell.angle_beta   90.00
_cell.angle_gamma   90.00
#
_symmetry.space_group_name_H-M   'P 1'
#
loop_
_entity.id
_entity.type
_entity.pdbx_description
1 polymer ?
#
loop_
_entity_poly.entity_id
_entity_poly.type
_entity_poly.pdbx_seq_one_letter_code
_entity_poly.pdbx_strand_id
1 'polypeptide(L)'
;MTTQKYKSLLVIIWALWAFHPCLAIDDVLRTAKRDAILAQITGAVRPKKQISLISFGAKGDGKKDCKPAFDKAMKRAAHMGGAHIVVPAGEYLLNGPIHFVSNVCLELQEGATLKFSSEPAFYLPLVKTSWEGTFLQNYSPFIYGYQLENVSIIGKGVIDGNAGTTFATWKSKQKIGQQLSREMNHKEVPVAERNFGEGYWLRPHLVQFFDCKNITIEDVFITNAPFWCIHLLKSENIICRGIRYDAKLVNNDGIDPEYTRNLLIENIEFNNGDDNVAIKCGRDNDCLLYTSRCV
;
A
#
# COMPACT_ATOMS: atom_id res chain seq x y z
N MET A 1 19.51 -68.51 -1.53
CA MET A 1 19.01 -67.36 -0.77
C MET A 1 19.44 -65.96 -1.35
N THR A 2 19.89 -65.87 -2.58
CA THR A 2 20.46 -64.59 -3.14
C THR A 2 19.59 -63.92 -4.20
N THR A 3 18.58 -64.55 -4.74
CA THR A 3 17.73 -64.00 -5.80
C THR A 3 16.57 -63.14 -5.31
N GLN A 4 16.18 -63.23 -4.03
CA GLN A 4 15.04 -62.47 -3.49
C GLN A 4 15.43 -61.04 -3.04
N LYS A 5 16.69 -60.81 -2.62
CA LYS A 5 17.19 -59.47 -2.25
C LYS A 5 17.30 -58.49 -3.45
N TYR A 6 17.61 -59.00 -4.62
CA TYR A 6 17.74 -58.18 -5.84
C TYR A 6 16.39 -57.73 -6.42
N LYS A 7 15.33 -58.57 -6.25
CA LYS A 7 13.97 -58.20 -6.72
C LYS A 7 13.40 -57.02 -5.90
N SER A 8 13.63 -57.01 -4.61
CA SER A 8 13.19 -55.89 -3.74
C SER A 8 13.94 -54.56 -4.01
N LEU A 9 15.24 -54.64 -4.33
CA LEU A 9 16.06 -53.49 -4.66
C LEU A 9 15.67 -52.88 -6.02
N LEU A 10 15.36 -53.68 -7.01
CA LEU A 10 14.88 -53.27 -8.33
C LEU A 10 13.50 -52.58 -8.26
N VAL A 11 12.58 -53.06 -7.43
CA VAL A 11 11.26 -52.43 -7.25
C VAL A 11 11.37 -51.08 -6.56
N ILE A 12 12.29 -50.93 -5.60
CA ILE A 12 12.51 -49.62 -4.93
C ILE A 12 13.14 -48.61 -5.91
N ILE A 13 14.09 -49.04 -6.75
CA ILE A 13 14.69 -48.15 -7.76
C ILE A 13 13.66 -47.74 -8.82
N TRP A 14 12.77 -48.62 -9.28
CA TRP A 14 11.69 -48.32 -10.19
C TRP A 14 10.65 -47.38 -9.56
N ALA A 15 10.32 -47.52 -8.29
CA ALA A 15 9.41 -46.64 -7.59
C ALA A 15 10.00 -45.22 -7.45
N LEU A 16 11.31 -45.11 -7.19
CA LEU A 16 11.99 -43.78 -7.14
C LEU A 16 12.05 -43.11 -8.52
N TRP A 17 12.21 -43.87 -9.62
CA TRP A 17 12.19 -43.31 -10.98
C TRP A 17 10.79 -42.91 -11.46
N ALA A 18 9.74 -43.58 -11.00
CA ALA A 18 8.36 -43.22 -11.34
C ALA A 18 7.85 -41.97 -10.65
N PHE A 19 8.42 -41.60 -9.49
CA PHE A 19 8.04 -40.38 -8.77
C PHE A 19 8.75 -39.09 -9.26
N HIS A 20 9.93 -39.18 -9.86
CA HIS A 20 10.69 -38.02 -10.36
C HIS A 20 9.99 -37.26 -11.49
N PRO A 21 9.43 -37.89 -12.51
CA PRO A 21 8.76 -37.14 -13.58
C PRO A 21 7.48 -36.41 -13.12
N CYS A 22 6.78 -36.93 -12.11
CA CYS A 22 5.57 -36.30 -11.59
C CYS A 22 5.88 -35.00 -10.87
N LEU A 23 6.93 -34.95 -10.05
CA LEU A 23 7.39 -33.73 -9.39
C LEU A 23 7.91 -32.71 -10.41
N ALA A 24 8.65 -33.13 -11.43
CA ALA A 24 9.15 -32.22 -12.46
C ALA A 24 8.03 -31.61 -13.32
N ILE A 25 6.97 -32.37 -13.61
CA ILE A 25 5.80 -31.87 -14.36
C ILE A 25 5.03 -30.86 -13.52
N ASP A 26 4.85 -31.10 -12.21
CA ASP A 26 4.17 -30.16 -11.32
C ASP A 26 4.95 -28.82 -11.21
N ASP A 27 6.27 -28.88 -11.10
CA ASP A 27 7.12 -27.69 -11.09
C ASP A 27 7.08 -26.92 -12.41
N VAL A 28 7.06 -27.59 -13.56
CA VAL A 28 6.92 -26.95 -14.87
C VAL A 28 5.57 -26.26 -15.00
N LEU A 29 4.48 -26.91 -14.58
CA LEU A 29 3.13 -26.35 -14.61
C LEU A 29 3.00 -25.15 -13.65
N ARG A 30 3.57 -25.22 -12.46
CA ARG A 30 3.61 -24.12 -11.50
C ARG A 30 4.40 -22.93 -12.04
N THR A 31 5.56 -23.18 -12.64
CA THR A 31 6.39 -22.16 -13.27
C THR A 31 5.66 -21.48 -14.41
N ALA A 32 5.05 -22.23 -15.33
CA ALA A 32 4.28 -21.68 -16.44
C ALA A 32 3.08 -20.85 -15.95
N LYS A 33 2.37 -21.30 -14.91
CA LYS A 33 1.27 -20.55 -14.30
C LYS A 33 1.75 -19.25 -13.65
N ARG A 34 2.87 -19.31 -12.92
CA ARG A 34 3.51 -18.11 -12.33
C ARG A 34 3.87 -17.10 -13.42
N ASP A 35 4.55 -17.56 -14.47
CA ASP A 35 5.02 -16.68 -15.55
C ASP A 35 3.85 -16.04 -16.31
N ALA A 36 2.75 -16.79 -16.51
CA ALA A 36 1.51 -16.27 -17.08
C ALA A 36 0.85 -15.19 -16.19
N ILE A 37 0.92 -15.34 -14.88
CA ILE A 37 0.44 -14.32 -13.94
C ILE A 37 1.35 -13.08 -13.98
N LEU A 38 2.67 -13.28 -13.91
CA LEU A 38 3.64 -12.18 -13.95
C LEU A 38 3.55 -11.35 -15.22
N ALA A 39 3.28 -12.00 -16.37
CA ALA A 39 3.08 -11.31 -17.65
C ALA A 39 1.87 -10.35 -17.66
N GLN A 40 0.91 -10.53 -16.76
CA GLN A 40 -0.25 -9.63 -16.62
C GLN A 40 0.03 -8.42 -15.73
N ILE A 41 1.15 -8.43 -14.98
CA ILE A 41 1.48 -7.38 -14.01
C ILE A 41 2.52 -6.46 -14.64
N THR A 42 2.07 -5.33 -15.17
CA THR A 42 2.94 -4.35 -15.83
C THR A 42 3.24 -3.11 -14.99
N GLY A 43 2.47 -2.90 -13.90
CA GLY A 43 2.56 -1.70 -13.09
C GLY A 43 2.15 -0.43 -13.85
N ALA A 44 2.61 0.71 -13.35
CA ALA A 44 2.26 2.02 -13.91
C ALA A 44 3.13 2.40 -15.12
N VAL A 45 2.50 3.00 -16.12
CA VAL A 45 3.20 3.69 -17.21
C VAL A 45 3.68 5.05 -16.69
N ARG A 46 5.00 5.28 -16.73
CA ARG A 46 5.60 6.53 -16.22
C ARG A 46 5.55 7.63 -17.26
N PRO A 47 5.05 8.83 -16.93
CA PRO A 47 5.07 9.97 -17.85
C PRO A 47 6.50 10.42 -18.19
N LYS A 48 6.73 10.82 -19.45
CA LYS A 48 8.03 11.33 -19.89
C LYS A 48 8.29 12.79 -19.49
N LYS A 49 7.23 13.59 -19.33
CA LYS A 49 7.34 15.01 -18.95
C LYS A 49 7.70 15.12 -17.49
N GLN A 50 8.88 15.67 -17.23
CA GLN A 50 9.41 15.86 -15.89
C GLN A 50 9.18 17.29 -15.39
N ILE A 51 8.81 17.44 -14.12
CA ILE A 51 8.69 18.71 -13.41
C ILE A 51 9.34 18.59 -12.03
N SER A 52 10.06 19.62 -11.62
CA SER A 52 10.67 19.65 -10.29
C SER A 52 9.72 20.27 -9.27
N LEU A 53 9.58 19.65 -8.10
CA LEU A 53 8.77 20.19 -6.99
C LEU A 53 9.23 21.57 -6.54
N ILE A 54 10.55 21.83 -6.61
CA ILE A 54 11.15 23.13 -6.26
C ILE A 54 10.56 24.26 -7.09
N SER A 55 10.22 24.02 -8.37
CA SER A 55 9.61 25.02 -9.26
C SER A 55 8.24 25.51 -8.80
N PHE A 56 7.61 24.80 -7.88
CA PHE A 56 6.32 25.15 -7.25
C PHE A 56 6.48 25.81 -5.88
N GLY A 57 7.72 26.11 -5.48
CA GLY A 57 8.06 26.81 -4.26
C GLY A 57 8.30 25.94 -3.04
N ALA A 58 8.47 24.62 -3.21
CA ALA A 58 8.91 23.75 -2.13
C ALA A 58 10.34 24.09 -1.70
N LYS A 59 10.64 23.88 -0.43
CA LYS A 59 11.99 23.99 0.15
C LYS A 59 12.26 22.77 1.00
N GLY A 60 13.36 22.11 0.74
CA GLY A 60 13.82 20.95 1.51
C GLY A 60 14.55 21.35 2.80
N ASP A 61 14.01 22.30 3.58
CA ASP A 61 14.63 22.86 4.79
C ASP A 61 14.02 22.32 6.10
N GLY A 62 13.07 21.40 6.03
CA GLY A 62 12.39 20.81 7.18
C GLY A 62 11.47 21.76 7.95
N LYS A 63 11.28 22.99 7.49
CA LYS A 63 10.57 24.06 8.21
C LYS A 63 9.38 24.61 7.43
N LYS A 64 9.60 24.91 6.14
CA LYS A 64 8.56 25.44 5.28
C LYS A 64 7.54 24.35 4.95
N ASP A 65 6.25 24.69 5.15
CA ASP A 65 5.17 23.83 4.65
C ASP A 65 5.22 23.71 3.12
N CYS A 66 5.42 22.48 2.64
CA CYS A 66 5.51 22.15 1.23
C CYS A 66 4.20 21.59 0.66
N LYS A 67 3.15 21.38 1.49
CA LYS A 67 1.83 20.92 1.01
C LYS A 67 1.29 21.79 -0.14
N PRO A 68 1.30 23.13 -0.09
CA PRO A 68 0.84 23.96 -1.22
C PRO A 68 1.65 23.78 -2.51
N ALA A 69 2.94 23.42 -2.41
CA ALA A 69 3.77 23.14 -3.58
C ALA A 69 3.38 21.80 -4.23
N PHE A 70 3.12 20.76 -3.42
CA PHE A 70 2.60 19.49 -3.90
C PHE A 70 1.24 19.66 -4.59
N ASP A 71 0.31 20.43 -4.02
CA ASP A 71 -1.00 20.68 -4.62
C ASP A 71 -0.87 21.35 -5.99
N LYS A 72 -0.01 22.36 -6.10
CA LYS A 72 0.26 23.03 -7.37
C LYS A 72 0.88 22.08 -8.39
N ALA A 73 1.84 21.23 -7.98
CA ALA A 73 2.48 20.26 -8.84
C ALA A 73 1.47 19.20 -9.33
N MET A 74 0.63 18.64 -8.45
CA MET A 74 -0.42 17.70 -8.81
C MET A 74 -1.46 18.34 -9.75
N LYS A 75 -1.90 19.55 -9.46
CA LYS A 75 -2.80 20.31 -10.36
C LYS A 75 -2.16 20.54 -11.73
N ARG A 76 -0.87 20.90 -11.76
CA ARG A 76 -0.14 21.07 -13.04
C ARG A 76 -0.04 19.75 -13.79
N ALA A 77 0.27 18.66 -13.11
CA ALA A 77 0.32 17.33 -13.71
C ALA A 77 -1.02 16.94 -14.33
N ALA A 78 -2.14 17.16 -13.63
CA ALA A 78 -3.48 16.91 -14.17
C ALA A 78 -3.74 17.69 -15.46
N HIS A 79 -3.42 19.00 -15.48
CA HIS A 79 -3.57 19.83 -16.69
C HIS A 79 -2.69 19.40 -17.86
N MET A 80 -1.57 18.72 -17.60
CA MET A 80 -0.65 18.21 -18.61
C MET A 80 -1.01 16.81 -19.12
N GLY A 81 -2.06 16.18 -18.55
CA GLY A 81 -2.41 14.79 -18.80
C GLY A 81 -1.45 13.79 -18.15
N GLY A 82 -0.62 14.25 -17.23
CA GLY A 82 0.36 13.48 -16.46
C GLY A 82 1.72 14.13 -16.36
N ALA A 83 2.48 13.80 -15.33
CA ALA A 83 3.85 14.29 -15.13
C ALA A 83 4.68 13.35 -14.24
N HIS A 84 5.99 13.39 -14.45
CA HIS A 84 6.98 12.83 -13.53
C HIS A 84 7.45 13.97 -12.61
N ILE A 85 6.99 13.95 -11.36
CA ILE A 85 7.30 14.97 -10.34
C ILE A 85 8.54 14.52 -9.58
N VAL A 86 9.62 15.31 -9.66
CA VAL A 86 10.87 15.03 -8.98
C VAL A 86 10.98 15.83 -7.69
N VAL A 87 11.25 15.14 -6.60
CA VAL A 87 11.56 15.69 -5.28
C VAL A 87 13.07 15.54 -5.02
N PRO A 88 13.87 16.59 -5.15
CA PRO A 88 15.32 16.52 -4.88
C PRO A 88 15.63 16.26 -3.41
N ALA A 89 16.91 15.99 -3.10
CA ALA A 89 17.40 15.85 -1.73
C ALA A 89 16.98 17.03 -0.84
N GLY A 90 16.57 16.75 0.41
CA GLY A 90 16.09 17.72 1.40
C GLY A 90 14.95 17.17 2.25
N GLU A 91 14.64 17.83 3.37
CA GLU A 91 13.50 17.48 4.23
C GLU A 91 12.30 18.39 3.89
N TYR A 92 11.19 17.81 3.45
CA TYR A 92 9.98 18.51 3.03
C TYR A 92 8.87 18.30 4.06
N LEU A 93 8.60 19.30 4.88
CA LEU A 93 7.48 19.30 5.83
C LEU A 93 6.16 19.40 5.07
N LEU A 94 5.19 18.56 5.45
CA LEU A 94 3.87 18.48 4.83
C LEU A 94 2.77 18.66 5.89
N ASN A 95 2.12 19.81 5.90
CA ASN A 95 0.95 20.05 6.72
C ASN A 95 -0.32 19.57 6.00
N GLY A 96 -0.44 18.26 5.84
CA GLY A 96 -1.58 17.58 5.23
C GLY A 96 -1.21 16.56 4.16
N PRO A 97 -2.22 15.91 3.59
CA PRO A 97 -2.03 14.78 2.69
C PRO A 97 -1.58 15.21 1.29
N ILE A 98 -0.92 14.29 0.60
CA ILE A 98 -0.70 14.38 -0.85
C ILE A 98 -1.84 13.62 -1.53
N HIS A 99 -2.73 14.31 -2.23
CA HIS A 99 -3.74 13.69 -3.08
C HIS A 99 -3.19 13.54 -4.50
N PHE A 100 -3.07 12.31 -4.95
CA PHE A 100 -2.61 11.98 -6.29
C PHE A 100 -3.67 12.30 -7.36
N VAL A 101 -3.21 12.41 -8.58
CA VAL A 101 -4.03 12.43 -9.81
C VAL A 101 -3.50 11.37 -10.77
N SER A 102 -4.30 10.96 -11.75
CA SER A 102 -3.89 9.93 -12.73
C SER A 102 -2.67 10.36 -13.53
N ASN A 103 -1.89 9.38 -13.98
CA ASN A 103 -0.69 9.55 -14.79
C ASN A 103 0.40 10.37 -14.08
N VAL A 104 0.61 10.13 -12.78
CA VAL A 104 1.68 10.78 -12.01
C VAL A 104 2.69 9.76 -11.52
N CYS A 105 3.96 10.07 -11.76
CA CYS A 105 5.10 9.44 -11.12
C CYS A 105 5.71 10.44 -10.15
N LEU A 106 5.69 10.15 -8.85
CA LEU A 106 6.38 10.91 -7.81
C LEU A 106 7.71 10.23 -7.52
N GLU A 107 8.82 10.87 -7.86
CA GLU A 107 10.17 10.40 -7.60
C GLU A 107 10.77 11.12 -6.40
N LEU A 108 11.11 10.37 -5.36
CA LEU A 108 11.87 10.85 -4.23
C LEU A 108 13.35 10.52 -4.46
N GLN A 109 14.14 11.51 -4.84
CA GLN A 109 15.58 11.31 -5.04
C GLN A 109 16.26 10.90 -3.72
N GLU A 110 17.44 10.28 -3.84
CA GLU A 110 18.25 9.93 -2.67
C GLU A 110 18.51 11.17 -1.80
N GLY A 111 18.26 11.06 -0.49
CA GLY A 111 18.34 12.18 0.45
C GLY A 111 17.07 13.04 0.52
N ALA A 112 16.02 12.76 -0.26
CA ALA A 112 14.72 13.40 -0.08
C ALA A 112 13.94 12.74 1.07
N THR A 113 13.34 13.52 1.95
CA THR A 113 12.44 13.05 3.01
C THR A 113 11.12 13.82 2.94
N LEU A 114 10.02 13.11 2.76
CA LEU A 114 8.67 13.64 3.00
C LEU A 114 8.35 13.43 4.46
N LYS A 115 8.27 14.51 5.23
CA LYS A 115 7.94 14.46 6.65
C LYS A 115 6.55 15.03 6.88
N PHE A 116 5.63 14.16 7.24
CA PHE A 116 4.24 14.54 7.45
C PHE A 116 4.02 15.15 8.83
N SER A 117 3.09 16.11 8.92
CA SER A 117 2.65 16.67 10.18
C SER A 117 1.91 15.62 11.01
N SER A 118 2.15 15.62 12.32
CA SER A 118 1.38 14.80 13.26
C SER A 118 0.07 15.46 13.73
N GLU A 119 -0.27 16.64 13.20
CA GLU A 119 -1.50 17.38 13.56
C GLU A 119 -2.70 16.87 12.76
N PRO A 120 -3.70 16.22 13.41
CA PRO A 120 -4.82 15.57 12.71
C PRO A 120 -5.70 16.52 11.90
N ALA A 121 -5.84 17.78 12.34
CA ALA A 121 -6.66 18.77 11.65
C ALA A 121 -6.23 19.00 10.20
N PHE A 122 -4.96 18.77 9.88
CA PHE A 122 -4.46 18.90 8.51
C PHE A 122 -4.93 17.79 7.56
N TYR A 123 -5.50 16.70 8.06
CA TYR A 123 -5.99 15.57 7.27
C TYR A 123 -7.50 15.62 7.03
N LEU A 124 -8.11 16.78 7.26
CA LEU A 124 -9.48 17.08 6.92
C LEU A 124 -9.56 17.81 5.55
N PRO A 125 -10.68 17.75 4.82
CA PRO A 125 -11.93 17.06 5.19
C PRO A 125 -11.80 15.53 5.15
N LEU A 126 -12.79 14.85 5.75
CA LEU A 126 -12.87 13.39 5.69
C LEU A 126 -12.95 12.91 4.24
N VAL A 127 -12.33 11.77 3.96
CA VAL A 127 -12.36 11.13 2.65
C VAL A 127 -12.93 9.71 2.75
N LYS A 128 -13.47 9.21 1.65
CA LYS A 128 -13.91 7.83 1.53
C LYS A 128 -12.69 6.90 1.64
N THR A 129 -12.75 5.95 2.57
CA THR A 129 -11.68 4.99 2.83
C THR A 129 -12.25 3.68 3.39
N SER A 130 -11.39 2.78 3.84
CA SER A 130 -11.72 1.63 4.67
C SER A 130 -10.88 1.68 5.93
N TRP A 131 -11.43 1.21 7.04
CA TRP A 131 -10.71 1.04 8.29
C TRP A 131 -11.01 -0.34 8.86
N GLU A 132 -9.99 -1.19 8.99
CA GLU A 132 -10.10 -2.60 9.38
C GLU A 132 -11.24 -3.35 8.63
N GLY A 133 -11.32 -3.16 7.31
CA GLY A 133 -12.27 -3.86 6.45
C GLY A 133 -13.69 -3.25 6.40
N THR A 134 -13.91 -2.11 7.04
CA THR A 134 -15.20 -1.38 7.02
C THR A 134 -15.05 -0.12 6.19
N PHE A 135 -15.86 0.06 5.13
CA PHE A 135 -15.90 1.29 4.34
C PHE A 135 -16.55 2.42 5.13
N LEU A 136 -15.92 3.60 5.12
CA LEU A 136 -16.38 4.77 5.89
C LEU A 136 -15.73 6.07 5.36
N GLN A 137 -16.09 7.20 5.96
CA GLN A 137 -15.41 8.49 5.79
C GLN A 137 -14.50 8.71 7.00
N ASN A 138 -13.21 8.95 6.77
CA ASN A 138 -12.23 9.16 7.83
C ASN A 138 -11.22 10.24 7.43
N TYR A 139 -10.33 10.61 8.35
CA TYR A 139 -9.16 11.41 8.03
C TYR A 139 -8.45 10.87 6.79
N SER A 140 -8.00 11.77 5.91
CA SER A 140 -7.29 11.37 4.70
C SER A 140 -6.05 10.55 5.04
N PRO A 141 -5.78 9.44 4.33
CA PRO A 141 -4.45 8.87 4.29
C PRO A 141 -3.41 9.94 3.90
N PHE A 142 -2.19 9.80 4.37
CA PHE A 142 -1.15 10.81 4.16
C PHE A 142 -0.76 10.94 2.69
N ILE A 143 -0.70 9.83 1.98
CA ILE A 143 -0.66 9.79 0.51
C ILE A 143 -1.90 9.04 0.06
N TYR A 144 -2.74 9.69 -0.74
CA TYR A 144 -4.05 9.17 -1.11
C TYR A 144 -4.31 9.28 -2.61
N GLY A 145 -4.81 8.18 -3.19
CA GLY A 145 -5.33 8.10 -4.54
C GLY A 145 -6.67 7.39 -4.56
N TYR A 146 -7.66 7.95 -5.23
CA TYR A 146 -8.99 7.36 -5.37
C TYR A 146 -9.44 7.39 -6.83
N GLN A 147 -9.73 6.21 -7.39
CA GLN A 147 -10.17 6.01 -8.78
C GLN A 147 -9.19 6.59 -9.81
N LEU A 148 -7.91 6.25 -9.65
CA LEU A 148 -6.82 6.74 -10.48
C LEU A 148 -6.21 5.62 -11.34
N GLU A 149 -5.52 6.03 -12.39
CA GLU A 149 -4.73 5.16 -13.25
C GLU A 149 -3.29 5.66 -13.40
N ASN A 150 -2.35 4.73 -13.56
CA ASN A 150 -0.92 5.00 -13.81
C ASN A 150 -0.30 5.92 -12.75
N VAL A 151 -0.27 5.47 -11.50
CA VAL A 151 0.33 6.20 -10.37
C VAL A 151 1.57 5.49 -9.86
N SER A 152 2.63 6.26 -9.59
CA SER A 152 3.87 5.70 -9.07
C SER A 152 4.45 6.54 -7.95
N ILE A 153 5.05 5.86 -6.96
CA ILE A 153 5.95 6.45 -5.97
C ILE A 153 7.26 5.68 -6.08
N ILE A 154 8.35 6.35 -6.44
CA ILE A 154 9.62 5.70 -6.73
C ILE A 154 10.81 6.46 -6.15
N GLY A 155 11.97 5.83 -6.18
CA GLY A 155 13.23 6.46 -5.81
C GLY A 155 13.69 6.10 -4.39
N LYS A 156 14.88 6.58 -4.00
CA LYS A 156 15.54 6.18 -2.76
C LYS A 156 15.29 7.12 -1.57
N GLY A 157 14.25 7.94 -1.65
CA GLY A 157 13.88 8.86 -0.58
C GLY A 157 13.04 8.20 0.51
N VAL A 158 12.73 8.99 1.52
CA VAL A 158 12.04 8.59 2.75
C VAL A 158 10.61 9.12 2.78
N ILE A 159 9.67 8.28 3.19
CA ILE A 159 8.29 8.65 3.56
C ILE A 159 8.18 8.49 5.08
N ASP A 160 8.23 9.59 5.81
CA ASP A 160 8.14 9.64 7.28
C ASP A 160 6.76 10.13 7.70
N GLY A 161 5.93 9.23 8.20
CA GLY A 161 4.62 9.56 8.73
C GLY A 161 4.66 10.38 10.02
N ASN A 162 5.82 10.44 10.71
CA ASN A 162 6.02 11.23 11.93
C ASN A 162 4.90 11.03 12.99
N ALA A 163 4.34 9.81 13.05
CA ALA A 163 3.09 9.55 13.79
C ALA A 163 3.30 9.19 15.27
N GLY A 164 4.55 9.13 15.75
CA GLY A 164 4.89 8.61 17.07
C GLY A 164 4.30 9.38 18.24
N THR A 165 4.10 10.67 18.12
CA THR A 165 3.66 11.54 19.22
C THR A 165 2.14 11.72 19.32
N THR A 166 1.43 11.69 18.20
CA THR A 166 -0.03 11.92 18.15
C THR A 166 -0.79 10.65 17.77
N PHE A 167 -0.69 10.21 16.52
CA PHE A 167 -1.49 9.09 16.02
C PHE A 167 -1.21 7.77 16.75
N ALA A 168 0.04 7.52 17.19
CA ALA A 168 0.36 6.32 17.96
C ALA A 168 -0.46 6.25 19.26
N THR A 169 -0.78 7.37 19.89
CA THR A 169 -1.60 7.44 21.12
C THR A 169 -3.07 7.11 20.90
N TRP A 170 -3.56 7.18 19.67
CA TRP A 170 -4.96 6.93 19.34
C TRP A 170 -5.36 5.47 19.53
N LYS A 171 -4.41 4.54 19.49
CA LYS A 171 -4.66 3.11 19.72
C LYS A 171 -5.43 2.85 21.00
N SER A 172 -5.11 3.54 22.10
CA SER A 172 -5.80 3.38 23.38
C SER A 172 -7.20 3.99 23.41
N LYS A 173 -7.51 4.91 22.48
CA LYS A 173 -8.76 5.68 22.43
C LYS A 173 -9.74 5.19 21.36
N GLN A 174 -9.26 4.49 20.34
CA GLN A 174 -10.01 4.14 19.12
C GLN A 174 -11.18 3.15 19.33
N LYS A 175 -11.31 2.51 20.50
CA LYS A 175 -12.28 1.44 20.74
C LYS A 175 -13.73 1.87 20.44
N ILE A 176 -14.12 3.10 20.79
CA ILE A 176 -15.47 3.63 20.53
C ILE A 176 -15.70 3.74 19.02
N GLY A 177 -14.78 4.35 18.27
CA GLY A 177 -14.89 4.46 16.81
C GLY A 177 -14.91 3.09 16.14
N GLN A 178 -14.07 2.16 16.59
CA GLN A 178 -14.04 0.79 16.09
C GLN A 178 -15.37 0.06 16.31
N GLN A 179 -15.96 0.15 17.48
CA GLN A 179 -17.23 -0.48 17.76
C GLN A 179 -18.36 0.12 16.92
N LEU A 180 -18.44 1.45 16.86
CA LEU A 180 -19.45 2.15 16.09
C LEU A 180 -19.33 1.85 14.58
N SER A 181 -18.10 1.78 14.04
CA SER A 181 -17.91 1.46 12.61
C SER A 181 -18.46 0.07 12.26
N ARG A 182 -18.23 -0.92 13.14
CA ARG A 182 -18.78 -2.27 12.99
C ARG A 182 -20.28 -2.30 13.12
N GLU A 183 -20.83 -1.57 14.10
CA GLU A 183 -22.29 -1.48 14.29
C GLU A 183 -22.98 -0.84 13.08
N MET A 184 -22.41 0.25 12.53
CA MET A 184 -22.94 0.88 11.32
C MET A 184 -22.85 -0.04 10.11
N ASN A 185 -21.78 -0.85 9.99
CA ASN A 185 -21.65 -1.86 8.96
C ASN A 185 -22.76 -2.93 9.09
N HIS A 186 -22.95 -3.52 10.29
CA HIS A 186 -24.00 -4.50 10.53
C HIS A 186 -25.41 -3.97 10.26
N LYS A 187 -25.65 -2.69 10.53
CA LYS A 187 -26.92 -2.02 10.26
C LYS A 187 -27.06 -1.53 8.82
N GLU A 188 -26.10 -1.82 7.95
CA GLU A 188 -26.08 -1.39 6.55
C GLU A 188 -26.23 0.12 6.35
N VAL A 189 -25.81 0.92 7.33
CA VAL A 189 -25.80 2.39 7.20
C VAL A 189 -25.02 2.78 5.93
N PRO A 190 -25.54 3.68 5.09
CA PRO A 190 -24.82 4.09 3.87
C PRO A 190 -23.41 4.60 4.17
N VAL A 191 -22.41 4.21 3.37
CA VAL A 191 -21.00 4.57 3.59
C VAL A 191 -20.78 6.09 3.70
N ALA A 192 -21.56 6.88 2.95
CA ALA A 192 -21.51 8.34 3.00
C ALA A 192 -21.92 8.94 4.36
N GLU A 193 -22.64 8.18 5.17
CA GLU A 193 -23.12 8.59 6.50
C GLU A 193 -22.21 8.08 7.64
N ARG A 194 -21.28 7.16 7.34
CA ARG A 194 -20.33 6.60 8.32
C ARG A 194 -19.14 7.54 8.51
N ASN A 195 -19.32 8.64 9.22
CA ASN A 195 -18.32 9.70 9.40
C ASN A 195 -17.54 9.50 10.71
N PHE A 196 -16.21 9.34 10.59
CA PHE A 196 -15.28 9.02 11.68
C PHE A 196 -14.13 10.04 11.79
N GLY A 197 -14.48 11.29 12.02
CA GLY A 197 -13.52 12.36 12.27
C GLY A 197 -13.12 12.48 13.74
N GLU A 198 -13.12 13.72 14.22
CA GLU A 198 -12.76 14.05 15.60
C GLU A 198 -13.60 13.26 16.62
N GLY A 199 -12.93 12.79 17.67
CA GLY A 199 -13.55 12.03 18.75
C GLY A 199 -13.65 10.50 18.56
N TYR A 200 -13.38 9.99 17.35
CA TYR A 200 -13.41 8.55 17.07
C TYR A 200 -12.05 7.87 17.03
N TRP A 201 -10.97 8.64 16.84
CA TRP A 201 -9.57 8.19 16.95
C TRP A 201 -9.18 7.06 15.99
N LEU A 202 -9.87 6.93 14.85
CA LEU A 202 -9.50 5.98 13.81
C LEU A 202 -8.32 6.53 13.01
N ARG A 203 -7.17 5.89 13.17
CA ARG A 203 -5.91 6.33 12.54
C ARG A 203 -5.96 6.17 11.01
N PRO A 204 -5.57 7.19 10.22
CA PRO A 204 -5.48 7.05 8.77
C PRO A 204 -4.28 6.18 8.36
N HIS A 205 -4.32 5.63 7.15
CA HIS A 205 -3.18 4.92 6.55
C HIS A 205 -2.08 5.89 6.13
N LEU A 206 -0.84 5.41 5.99
CA LEU A 206 0.24 6.25 5.45
C LEU A 206 0.09 6.44 3.94
N VAL A 207 0.02 5.34 3.19
CA VAL A 207 -0.21 5.34 1.74
C VAL A 207 -1.47 4.53 1.45
N GLN A 208 -2.44 5.09 0.75
CA GLN A 208 -3.59 4.34 0.28
C GLN A 208 -3.91 4.66 -1.17
N PHE A 209 -3.98 3.59 -2.00
CA PHE A 209 -4.57 3.64 -3.33
C PHE A 209 -5.86 2.84 -3.33
N PHE A 210 -6.98 3.53 -3.54
CA PHE A 210 -8.32 2.97 -3.49
C PHE A 210 -8.98 3.01 -4.87
N ASP A 211 -9.42 1.84 -5.38
CA ASP A 211 -10.07 1.68 -6.68
C ASP A 211 -9.19 2.21 -7.83
N CYS A 212 -7.87 1.92 -7.75
CA CYS A 212 -6.86 2.39 -8.69
C CYS A 212 -6.30 1.26 -9.55
N LYS A 213 -5.75 1.63 -10.72
CA LYS A 213 -5.14 0.70 -11.68
C LYS A 213 -3.73 1.12 -12.04
N ASN A 214 -2.88 0.12 -12.32
CA ASN A 214 -1.50 0.34 -12.75
C ASN A 214 -0.73 1.18 -11.72
N ILE A 215 -0.36 0.54 -10.62
CA ILE A 215 0.34 1.19 -9.50
C ILE A 215 1.77 0.65 -9.43
N THR A 216 2.74 1.53 -9.18
CA THR A 216 4.12 1.13 -8.87
C THR A 216 4.63 1.87 -7.64
N ILE A 217 5.09 1.11 -6.63
CA ILE A 217 5.79 1.67 -5.45
C ILE A 217 7.14 0.98 -5.38
N GLU A 218 8.24 1.74 -5.52
CA GLU A 218 9.55 1.18 -5.77
C GLU A 218 10.67 1.94 -5.05
N ASP A 219 11.57 1.19 -4.38
CA ASP A 219 12.83 1.60 -3.75
C ASP A 219 12.73 2.60 -2.58
N VAL A 220 11.55 3.04 -2.20
CA VAL A 220 11.35 4.01 -1.11
C VAL A 220 11.61 3.40 0.27
N PHE A 221 11.99 4.25 1.23
CA PHE A 221 12.08 3.91 2.63
C PHE A 221 10.86 4.45 3.40
N ILE A 222 10.21 3.59 4.21
CA ILE A 222 8.98 3.92 4.95
C ILE A 222 9.24 3.85 6.45
N THR A 223 8.82 4.88 7.18
CA THR A 223 8.95 4.95 8.63
C THR A 223 7.79 5.70 9.30
N ASN A 224 7.59 5.44 10.60
CA ASN A 224 6.66 6.14 11.50
C ASN A 224 5.22 6.28 10.95
N ALA A 225 4.66 5.24 10.34
CA ALA A 225 3.31 5.28 9.81
C ALA A 225 2.26 5.44 10.94
N PRO A 226 1.14 6.17 10.70
CA PRO A 226 0.10 6.32 11.72
C PRO A 226 -0.71 5.04 11.95
N PHE A 227 -0.82 4.20 10.92
CA PHE A 227 -1.52 2.92 10.90
C PHE A 227 -0.83 2.00 9.87
N TRP A 228 -1.55 1.24 9.05
CA TRP A 228 -0.96 0.43 7.98
C TRP A 228 -0.13 1.29 7.02
N CYS A 229 1.05 0.78 6.65
CA CYS A 229 1.99 1.56 5.83
C CYS A 229 1.51 1.73 4.40
N ILE A 230 1.20 0.63 3.71
CA ILE A 230 0.68 0.65 2.33
C ILE A 230 -0.62 -0.14 2.29
N HIS A 231 -1.74 0.53 2.07
CA HIS A 231 -3.05 -0.07 1.89
C HIS A 231 -3.48 0.01 0.43
N LEU A 232 -3.60 -1.14 -0.21
CA LEU A 232 -4.04 -1.29 -1.60
C LEU A 232 -5.48 -1.79 -1.60
N LEU A 233 -6.45 -0.89 -1.80
CA LEU A 233 -7.85 -1.19 -1.65
C LEU A 233 -8.55 -1.24 -3.00
N LYS A 234 -9.18 -2.39 -3.34
CA LYS A 234 -9.90 -2.60 -4.61
C LYS A 234 -9.09 -2.21 -5.85
N SER A 235 -7.79 -2.38 -5.79
CA SER A 235 -6.87 -1.92 -6.84
C SER A 235 -6.28 -3.09 -7.61
N GLU A 236 -5.77 -2.84 -8.81
CA GLU A 236 -5.26 -3.89 -9.70
C GLU A 236 -4.01 -3.48 -10.48
N ASN A 237 -3.24 -4.49 -10.94
CA ASN A 237 -2.02 -4.36 -11.72
C ASN A 237 -0.96 -3.53 -10.98
N ILE A 238 -0.39 -4.11 -9.92
CA ILE A 238 0.41 -3.41 -8.92
C ILE A 238 1.78 -4.05 -8.78
N ILE A 239 2.82 -3.22 -8.71
CA ILE A 239 4.18 -3.62 -8.36
C ILE A 239 4.61 -2.88 -7.09
N CYS A 240 4.97 -3.65 -6.05
CA CYS A 240 5.67 -3.18 -4.87
C CYS A 240 7.05 -3.85 -4.83
N ARG A 241 8.12 -3.09 -5.03
CA ARG A 241 9.47 -3.64 -5.19
C ARG A 241 10.52 -2.79 -4.47
N GLY A 242 11.53 -3.44 -3.89
CA GLY A 242 12.71 -2.76 -3.33
C GLY A 242 12.40 -1.86 -2.12
N ILE A 243 11.19 -1.92 -1.57
CA ILE A 243 10.78 -1.06 -0.45
C ILE A 243 11.47 -1.52 0.83
N ARG A 244 11.92 -0.58 1.64
CA ARG A 244 12.49 -0.85 2.94
C ARG A 244 11.67 -0.17 4.03
N TYR A 245 11.50 -0.86 5.16
CA TYR A 245 10.72 -0.38 6.29
C TYR A 245 11.56 -0.28 7.56
N ASP A 246 11.37 0.80 8.32
CA ASP A 246 11.66 0.88 9.75
C ASP A 246 10.46 1.55 10.43
N ALA A 247 9.33 0.84 10.47
CA ALA A 247 8.02 1.33 10.90
C ALA A 247 7.51 0.45 12.04
N LYS A 248 7.93 0.76 13.27
CA LYS A 248 7.72 -0.08 14.46
C LYS A 248 6.57 0.36 15.37
N LEU A 249 5.77 1.33 14.95
CA LEU A 249 4.59 1.71 15.72
C LEU A 249 3.52 0.63 15.61
N VAL A 250 2.59 0.64 16.55
CA VAL A 250 1.52 -0.37 16.63
C VAL A 250 0.63 -0.35 15.39
N ASN A 251 0.35 -1.53 14.83
CA ASN A 251 -0.35 -1.75 13.56
C ASN A 251 0.35 -1.08 12.35
N ASN A 252 1.68 -1.00 12.36
CA ASN A 252 2.44 -0.67 11.18
C ASN A 252 2.67 -1.94 10.34
N ASP A 253 1.57 -2.51 9.82
CA ASP A 253 1.61 -3.54 8.79
C ASP A 253 2.34 -2.98 7.56
N GLY A 254 3.11 -3.81 6.86
CA GLY A 254 3.89 -3.36 5.70
C GLY A 254 3.01 -3.10 4.48
N ILE A 255 2.38 -4.13 3.94
CA ILE A 255 1.49 -4.03 2.76
C ILE A 255 0.19 -4.77 3.04
N ASP A 256 -0.93 -4.08 2.90
CA ASP A 256 -2.28 -4.59 3.12
C ASP A 256 -3.09 -4.58 1.82
N PRO A 257 -3.01 -5.65 1.00
CA PRO A 257 -3.87 -5.78 -0.16
C PRO A 257 -5.27 -6.19 0.27
N GLU A 258 -6.26 -5.34 0.02
CA GLU A 258 -7.67 -5.57 0.29
C GLU A 258 -8.47 -5.54 -1.02
N TYR A 259 -9.09 -6.67 -1.42
CA TYR A 259 -9.73 -6.86 -2.74
C TYR A 259 -8.82 -6.55 -3.93
N THR A 260 -7.53 -6.79 -3.78
CA THR A 260 -6.51 -6.45 -4.77
C THR A 260 -6.29 -7.60 -5.76
N ARG A 261 -6.01 -7.28 -7.02
CA ARG A 261 -5.71 -8.25 -8.07
C ARG A 261 -4.40 -7.92 -8.77
N ASN A 262 -3.72 -8.96 -9.26
CA ASN A 262 -2.49 -8.83 -10.03
C ASN A 262 -1.44 -7.96 -9.30
N LEU A 263 -1.02 -8.42 -8.12
CA LEU A 263 -0.04 -7.76 -7.26
C LEU A 263 1.28 -8.54 -7.24
N LEU A 264 2.37 -7.88 -7.57
CA LEU A 264 3.73 -8.37 -7.39
C LEU A 264 4.37 -7.66 -6.19
N ILE A 265 4.84 -8.45 -5.23
CA ILE A 265 5.63 -7.98 -4.08
C ILE A 265 6.97 -8.70 -4.16
N GLU A 266 8.06 -7.97 -4.33
CA GLU A 266 9.40 -8.57 -4.41
C GLU A 266 10.51 -7.67 -3.86
N ASN A 267 11.58 -8.29 -3.37
CA ASN A 267 12.77 -7.61 -2.87
C ASN A 267 12.46 -6.55 -1.80
N ILE A 268 11.63 -6.90 -0.81
CA ILE A 268 11.23 -5.99 0.27
C ILE A 268 11.92 -6.38 1.57
N GLU A 269 12.42 -5.38 2.28
CA GLU A 269 13.01 -5.52 3.61
C GLU A 269 12.04 -4.96 4.64
N PHE A 270 11.39 -5.87 5.39
CA PHE A 270 10.43 -5.51 6.43
C PHE A 270 11.11 -5.43 7.80
N ASN A 271 10.97 -4.29 8.47
CA ASN A 271 11.28 -4.07 9.87
C ASN A 271 10.15 -3.22 10.46
N ASN A 272 9.00 -3.85 10.64
CA ASN A 272 7.75 -3.19 11.00
C ASN A 272 7.13 -3.78 12.28
N GLY A 273 6.15 -3.08 12.84
CA GLY A 273 5.57 -3.36 14.16
C GLY A 273 4.36 -4.30 14.13
N ASP A 274 3.99 -4.82 12.97
CA ASP A 274 2.88 -5.77 12.79
C ASP A 274 3.16 -6.67 11.57
N ASP A 275 2.15 -7.17 10.87
CA ASP A 275 2.27 -8.07 9.72
C ASP A 275 3.12 -7.49 8.58
N ASN A 276 3.96 -8.30 7.94
CA ASN A 276 4.69 -7.90 6.74
C ASN A 276 3.75 -7.68 5.55
N VAL A 277 2.89 -8.67 5.29
CA VAL A 277 1.85 -8.60 4.28
C VAL A 277 0.58 -9.22 4.85
N ALA A 278 -0.52 -8.45 4.90
CA ALA A 278 -1.80 -8.92 5.39
C ALA A 278 -2.89 -8.83 4.32
N ILE A 279 -3.21 -9.97 3.70
CA ILE A 279 -4.25 -10.04 2.66
C ILE A 279 -5.63 -9.95 3.33
N LYS A 280 -6.42 -8.98 2.90
CA LYS A 280 -7.71 -8.66 3.52
C LYS A 280 -8.85 -8.70 2.48
N CYS A 281 -10.08 -8.91 2.96
CA CYS A 281 -11.27 -9.00 2.09
C CYS A 281 -12.50 -8.27 2.67
N GLY A 282 -12.28 -7.22 3.45
CA GLY A 282 -13.35 -6.49 4.12
C GLY A 282 -13.90 -7.21 5.34
N ARG A 283 -14.95 -6.67 5.89
CA ARG A 283 -15.61 -7.17 7.10
C ARG A 283 -17.12 -7.14 6.95
N ASP A 284 -17.77 -8.19 7.45
CA ASP A 284 -19.25 -8.29 7.57
C ASP A 284 -19.96 -7.91 6.26
N ASN A 285 -20.89 -6.97 6.26
CA ASN A 285 -21.65 -6.56 5.08
C ASN A 285 -20.82 -5.78 4.04
N ASP A 286 -19.63 -5.31 4.41
CA ASP A 286 -18.67 -4.73 3.45
C ASP A 286 -17.75 -5.79 2.83
N CYS A 287 -17.94 -7.08 3.11
CA CYS A 287 -17.21 -8.16 2.42
C CYS A 287 -17.78 -8.34 1.01
N LEU A 288 -17.02 -7.93 0.00
CA LEU A 288 -17.43 -7.96 -1.41
C LEU A 288 -17.15 -9.29 -2.12
N LEU A 289 -16.51 -10.25 -1.45
CA LEU A 289 -16.15 -11.53 -2.04
C LEU A 289 -17.11 -12.63 -1.56
N TYR A 290 -18.06 -13.00 -2.41
CA TYR A 290 -19.08 -14.01 -2.12
C TYR A 290 -18.52 -15.43 -1.87
N THR A 291 -17.28 -15.70 -2.29
CA THR A 291 -16.63 -17.01 -2.20
C THR A 291 -15.52 -17.10 -1.15
N SER A 292 -15.06 -15.99 -0.60
CA SER A 292 -14.13 -16.01 0.52
C SER A 292 -14.93 -16.02 1.83
N ARG A 293 -14.88 -17.13 2.53
CA ARG A 293 -15.28 -17.11 3.94
C ARG A 293 -14.40 -16.12 4.66
N CYS A 294 -14.93 -14.95 4.99
CA CYS A 294 -14.33 -14.12 6.02
C CYS A 294 -14.39 -14.93 7.32
N VAL A 295 -13.31 -15.54 7.66
CA VAL A 295 -13.17 -16.28 8.92
C VAL A 295 -12.82 -15.30 10.02
#